data_2b69ffdeb6b4378236240b54df4f93b0
#
_entry.id   2b69ffdeb6b4378236240b54df4f93b0
#
_cell.length_a   1.000
_cell.length_b   1.000
_cell.length_c   1.000
_cell.angle_alpha   90.00
_cell.angle_beta   90.00
_cell.angle_gamma   90.00
#
_symmetry.space_group_name_H-M   'P 1'
#
loop_
_entity.id
_entity.type
_entity.pdbx_description
1 polymer ?
#
loop_
_entity_poly.entity_id
_entity_poly.type
_entity_poly.pdbx_seq_one_letter_code
_entity_poly.pdbx_strand_id
1 'polypeptide(L)'
;QRAAFADRPMFHPYRRHPKYTGFLALYVHYLYLLGKIEQRQYPPRMTPHLRQEVMKFEQYRTQFAFLRENNISTTDEMTAYQSRTEETLANLMKQRTILNVRKKKRQALYDALADVEALAPAKVCYEKGLSGMEEEFARYMQAVRLLERCGVPSEHLTQEKTEVYNQLAELNRQIRAERKKLALCREIQTASKQMEEDIRKTETRGKEVEHDEHRRR
;
A
#
# COMPACT_ATOMS: atom_id res chain seq x y z
N GLN A 1 -20.14 -42.83 -0.96
CA GLN A 1 -19.79 -41.45 -0.59
C GLN A 1 -20.62 -40.87 0.59
N ARG A 2 -21.87 -41.36 0.82
CA ARG A 2 -22.68 -40.92 1.98
C ARG A 2 -22.19 -41.51 3.33
N ALA A 3 -21.62 -42.70 3.35
CA ALA A 3 -21.13 -43.34 4.56
C ALA A 3 -19.88 -42.70 5.14
N ALA A 4 -18.99 -42.16 4.32
CA ALA A 4 -17.73 -41.53 4.79
C ALA A 4 -17.94 -40.21 5.55
N PHE A 5 -19.15 -39.60 5.48
CA PHE A 5 -19.50 -38.37 6.20
C PHE A 5 -20.20 -38.62 7.55
N ALA A 6 -20.68 -39.85 7.79
CA ALA A 6 -21.43 -40.18 9.00
C ALA A 6 -20.56 -40.29 10.27
N ASP A 7 -19.28 -40.61 10.12
CA ASP A 7 -18.37 -40.88 11.24
C ASP A 7 -17.56 -39.66 11.71
N ARG A 8 -17.79 -38.48 11.17
CA ARG A 8 -17.12 -37.27 11.65
C ARG A 8 -17.94 -36.62 12.78
N PRO A 9 -17.48 -36.65 14.03
CA PRO A 9 -18.30 -36.30 15.21
C PRO A 9 -18.74 -34.83 15.25
N MET A 10 -18.20 -33.96 14.41
CA MET A 10 -18.53 -32.52 14.40
C MET A 10 -19.50 -32.07 13.32
N PHE A 11 -19.87 -32.95 12.35
CA PHE A 11 -20.64 -32.50 11.17
C PHE A 11 -21.66 -33.51 10.68
N HIS A 12 -22.73 -33.69 11.45
CA HIS A 12 -23.89 -34.45 10.98
C HIS A 12 -24.66 -33.61 9.93
N PRO A 13 -24.90 -34.12 8.69
CA PRO A 13 -25.51 -33.31 7.62
C PRO A 13 -26.94 -32.84 7.93
N TYR A 14 -27.62 -33.46 8.91
CA TYR A 14 -28.99 -33.15 9.30
C TYR A 14 -29.12 -32.38 10.65
N ARG A 15 -28.07 -32.18 11.40
CA ARG A 15 -28.13 -31.31 12.60
C ARG A 15 -27.99 -29.87 12.16
N ARG A 16 -29.00 -29.04 12.47
CA ARG A 16 -28.87 -27.58 12.44
C ARG A 16 -27.80 -27.21 13.45
N HIS A 17 -26.58 -27.00 12.97
CA HIS A 17 -25.52 -26.51 13.86
C HIS A 17 -25.93 -25.15 14.41
N PRO A 18 -25.68 -24.87 15.70
CA PRO A 18 -25.85 -23.54 16.23
C PRO A 18 -25.08 -22.58 15.30
N LYS A 19 -25.76 -21.55 14.82
CA LYS A 19 -25.12 -20.51 14.05
C LYS A 19 -24.21 -19.77 15.02
N TYR A 20 -22.92 -20.02 14.91
CA TYR A 20 -21.97 -19.22 15.65
C TYR A 20 -22.11 -17.76 15.26
N THR A 21 -22.24 -16.87 16.25
CA THR A 21 -22.35 -15.44 16.06
C THR A 21 -21.18 -14.75 16.75
N GLY A 22 -20.86 -13.52 16.34
CA GLY A 22 -19.81 -12.73 16.97
C GLY A 22 -18.43 -13.37 16.93
N PHE A 23 -17.76 -13.41 18.07
CA PHE A 23 -16.37 -13.85 18.20
C PHE A 23 -16.15 -15.33 17.86
N LEU A 24 -17.09 -16.20 18.21
CA LEU A 24 -17.00 -17.63 17.88
C LEU A 24 -17.04 -17.88 16.37
N ALA A 25 -17.89 -17.18 15.65
CA ALA A 25 -17.94 -17.28 14.20
C ALA A 25 -16.63 -16.80 13.54
N LEU A 26 -16.04 -15.76 14.09
CA LEU A 26 -14.73 -15.25 13.70
C LEU A 26 -13.64 -16.29 13.90
N TYR A 27 -13.60 -16.89 15.09
CA TYR A 27 -12.61 -17.90 15.45
C TYR A 27 -12.69 -19.15 14.55
N VAL A 28 -13.89 -19.63 14.31
CA VAL A 28 -14.15 -20.75 13.37
C VAL A 28 -13.70 -20.40 11.95
N HIS A 29 -13.95 -19.17 11.49
CA HIS A 29 -13.48 -18.72 10.19
C HIS A 29 -11.94 -18.73 10.11
N TYR A 30 -11.25 -18.28 11.15
CA TYR A 30 -9.79 -18.37 11.22
C TYR A 30 -9.27 -19.79 11.20
N LEU A 31 -9.94 -20.71 11.89
CA LEU A 31 -9.56 -22.12 11.85
C LEU A 31 -9.69 -22.72 10.44
N TYR A 32 -10.69 -22.26 9.66
CA TYR A 32 -10.78 -22.60 8.24
C TYR A 32 -9.64 -22.03 7.42
N LEU A 33 -9.30 -20.76 7.60
CA LEU A 33 -8.19 -20.10 6.91
C LEU A 33 -6.84 -20.73 7.22
N LEU A 34 -6.65 -21.19 8.44
CA LEU A 34 -5.43 -21.89 8.87
C LEU A 34 -5.40 -23.37 8.45
N GLY A 35 -6.41 -23.87 7.74
CA GLY A 35 -6.51 -25.27 7.34
C GLY A 35 -6.65 -26.26 8.50
N LYS A 36 -6.97 -25.76 9.71
CA LYS A 36 -7.18 -26.61 10.91
C LYS A 36 -8.54 -27.30 10.89
N ILE A 37 -9.49 -26.75 10.16
CA ILE A 37 -10.82 -27.33 9.90
C ILE A 37 -10.97 -27.38 8.39
N GLU A 38 -11.37 -28.54 7.85
CA GLU A 38 -11.63 -28.68 6.41
C GLU A 38 -12.82 -27.80 5.98
N GLN A 39 -12.63 -27.02 4.93
CA GLN A 39 -13.72 -26.27 4.34
C GLN A 39 -14.77 -27.21 3.80
N ARG A 40 -16.02 -26.98 4.17
CA ARG A 40 -17.15 -27.66 3.52
C ARG A 40 -17.27 -27.19 2.08
N GLN A 41 -17.85 -28.04 1.25
CA GLN A 41 -18.20 -27.76 -0.15
C GLN A 41 -19.09 -26.50 -0.31
N TYR A 42 -19.80 -26.14 0.76
CA TYR A 42 -20.57 -24.90 0.88
C TYR A 42 -20.17 -24.17 2.17
N PRO A 43 -19.18 -23.26 2.12
CA PRO A 43 -18.84 -22.46 3.28
C PRO A 43 -20.08 -21.66 3.74
N PRO A 44 -20.29 -21.51 5.06
CA PRO A 44 -21.41 -20.73 5.57
C PRO A 44 -21.36 -19.33 4.95
N ARG A 45 -22.50 -18.85 4.44
CA ARG A 45 -22.57 -17.51 3.85
C ARG A 45 -22.19 -16.49 4.94
N MET A 46 -21.11 -15.79 4.72
CA MET A 46 -20.70 -14.69 5.58
C MET A 46 -21.76 -13.59 5.51
N THR A 47 -22.37 -13.26 6.65
CA THR A 47 -23.24 -12.11 6.72
C THR A 47 -22.42 -10.83 6.49
N PRO A 48 -23.01 -9.74 5.95
CA PRO A 48 -22.33 -8.47 5.80
C PRO A 48 -21.70 -7.97 7.11
N HIS A 49 -22.43 -8.15 8.23
CA HIS A 49 -21.94 -7.79 9.56
C HIS A 49 -20.69 -8.60 9.97
N LEU A 50 -20.71 -9.92 9.81
CA LEU A 50 -19.56 -10.76 10.14
C LEU A 50 -18.34 -10.40 9.27
N ARG A 51 -18.58 -10.06 8.01
CA ARG A 51 -17.51 -9.61 7.09
C ARG A 51 -16.88 -8.29 7.57
N GLN A 52 -17.66 -7.35 8.05
CA GLN A 52 -17.19 -6.11 8.65
C GLN A 52 -16.36 -6.37 9.92
N GLU A 53 -16.82 -7.26 10.79
CA GLU A 53 -16.09 -7.63 12.02
C GLU A 53 -14.74 -8.30 11.71
N VAL A 54 -14.69 -9.17 10.71
CA VAL A 54 -13.43 -9.78 10.23
C VAL A 54 -12.46 -8.70 9.73
N MET A 55 -12.96 -7.77 8.91
CA MET A 55 -12.13 -6.68 8.39
C MET A 55 -11.59 -5.78 9.50
N LYS A 56 -12.41 -5.43 10.50
CA LYS A 56 -11.96 -4.68 11.67
C LYS A 56 -10.88 -5.42 12.45
N PHE A 57 -11.07 -6.71 12.66
CA PHE A 57 -10.08 -7.52 13.36
C PHE A 57 -8.74 -7.58 12.62
N GLU A 58 -8.74 -7.76 11.30
CA GLU A 58 -7.53 -7.73 10.49
C GLU A 58 -6.85 -6.37 10.55
N GLN A 59 -7.63 -5.30 10.52
CA GLN A 59 -7.13 -3.93 10.70
C GLN A 59 -6.46 -3.76 12.06
N TYR A 60 -7.11 -4.17 13.15
CA TYR A 60 -6.55 -4.08 14.50
C TYR A 60 -5.28 -4.94 14.66
N ARG A 61 -5.25 -6.11 14.04
CA ARG A 61 -4.04 -6.95 14.03
C ARG A 61 -2.88 -6.25 13.35
N THR A 62 -3.14 -5.59 12.21
CA THR A 62 -2.12 -4.82 11.48
C THR A 62 -1.63 -3.63 12.30
N GLN A 63 -2.54 -2.89 12.93
CA GLN A 63 -2.23 -1.78 13.82
C GLN A 63 -1.40 -2.23 15.03
N PHE A 64 -1.77 -3.33 15.67
CA PHE A 64 -1.02 -3.90 16.80
C PHE A 64 0.39 -4.35 16.38
N ALA A 65 0.52 -5.02 15.23
CA ALA A 65 1.82 -5.41 14.69
C ALA A 65 2.72 -4.18 14.47
N PHE A 66 2.17 -3.13 13.87
CA PHE A 66 2.89 -1.87 13.66
C PHE A 66 3.36 -1.22 14.96
N LEU A 67 2.49 -1.15 15.98
CA LEU A 67 2.85 -0.61 17.30
C LEU A 67 3.99 -1.39 17.94
N ARG A 68 3.91 -2.71 17.88
CA ARG A 68 4.92 -3.62 18.41
C ARG A 68 6.26 -3.50 17.69
N GLU A 69 6.25 -3.48 16.36
CA GLU A 69 7.46 -3.37 15.52
C GLU A 69 8.20 -2.05 15.75
N ASN A 70 7.46 -0.98 16.07
CA ASN A 70 8.04 0.35 16.29
C ASN A 70 8.20 0.69 17.78
N ASN A 71 7.92 -0.24 18.70
CA ASN A 71 7.99 -0.06 20.16
C ASN A 71 7.18 1.15 20.64
N ILE A 72 5.96 1.30 20.13
CA ILE A 72 5.04 2.39 20.48
C ILE A 72 4.02 1.85 21.47
N SER A 73 4.05 2.33 22.73
CA SER A 73 3.17 1.90 23.81
C SER A 73 2.32 3.05 24.35
N THR A 74 2.76 4.29 24.16
CA THR A 74 2.09 5.49 24.71
C THR A 74 1.70 6.47 23.60
N THR A 75 0.80 7.39 23.93
CA THR A 75 0.41 8.48 23.02
C THR A 75 1.57 9.42 22.72
N ASP A 76 2.46 9.63 23.69
CA ASP A 76 3.63 10.52 23.54
C ASP A 76 4.65 9.88 22.59
N GLU A 77 4.90 8.57 22.71
CA GLU A 77 5.74 7.82 21.77
C GLU A 77 5.17 7.83 20.35
N MET A 78 3.84 7.70 20.21
CA MET A 78 3.18 7.81 18.92
C MET A 78 3.39 9.20 18.30
N THR A 79 3.24 10.25 19.09
CA THR A 79 3.42 11.65 18.63
C THR A 79 4.88 11.91 18.22
N ALA A 80 5.83 11.40 19.02
CA ALA A 80 7.25 11.47 18.69
C ALA A 80 7.58 10.71 17.41
N TYR A 81 7.01 9.52 17.22
CA TYR A 81 7.16 8.74 16.00
C TYR A 81 6.60 9.47 14.77
N GLN A 82 5.41 10.06 14.89
CA GLN A 82 4.80 10.87 13.82
C GLN A 82 5.69 12.04 13.43
N SER A 83 6.18 12.81 14.40
CA SER A 83 7.05 13.96 14.14
C SER A 83 8.33 13.57 13.40
N ARG A 84 8.99 12.48 13.80
CA ARG A 84 10.17 11.94 13.11
C ARG A 84 9.85 11.50 11.68
N THR A 85 8.71 10.85 11.48
CA THR A 85 8.29 10.39 10.16
C THR A 85 7.92 11.56 9.24
N GLU A 86 7.31 12.61 9.78
CA GLU A 86 7.02 13.87 9.05
C GLU A 86 8.30 14.61 8.65
N GLU A 87 9.28 14.67 9.53
CA GLU A 87 10.60 15.24 9.22
C GLU A 87 11.31 14.44 8.11
N THR A 88 11.31 13.12 8.21
CA THR A 88 11.87 12.23 7.18
C THR A 88 11.16 12.44 5.85
N LEU A 89 9.84 12.51 5.86
CA LEU A 89 9.03 12.76 4.66
C LEU A 89 9.36 14.12 4.04
N ALA A 90 9.48 15.16 4.86
CA ALA A 90 9.85 16.50 4.39
C ALA A 90 11.23 16.51 3.72
N ASN A 91 12.21 15.80 4.29
CA ASN A 91 13.54 15.68 3.73
C ASN A 91 13.54 14.91 2.40
N LEU A 92 12.82 13.79 2.30
CA LEU A 92 12.66 13.05 1.07
C LEU A 92 11.96 13.88 -0.03
N MET A 93 10.97 14.69 0.34
CA MET A 93 10.30 15.59 -0.60
C MET A 93 11.24 16.70 -1.12
N LYS A 94 12.11 17.26 -0.25
CA LYS A 94 13.14 18.22 -0.67
C LYS A 94 14.11 17.58 -1.67
N GLN A 95 14.63 16.38 -1.37
CA GLN A 95 15.52 15.66 -2.28
C GLN A 95 14.87 15.38 -3.64
N ARG A 96 13.61 14.93 -3.62
CA ARG A 96 12.83 14.72 -4.86
C ARG A 96 12.70 16.01 -5.67
N THR A 97 12.46 17.14 -5.01
CA THR A 97 12.34 18.44 -5.67
C THR A 97 13.65 18.83 -6.35
N ILE A 98 14.80 18.66 -5.67
CA ILE A 98 16.12 18.93 -6.24
C ILE A 98 16.36 18.08 -7.50
N LEU A 99 16.09 16.77 -7.42
CA LEU A 99 16.24 15.88 -8.57
C LEU A 99 15.29 16.21 -9.72
N ASN A 100 14.07 16.61 -9.42
CA ASN A 100 13.12 17.05 -10.46
C ASN A 100 13.60 18.34 -11.15
N VAL A 101 14.17 19.28 -10.42
CA VAL A 101 14.77 20.50 -11.01
C VAL A 101 15.95 20.10 -11.90
N ARG A 102 16.84 19.20 -11.44
CA ARG A 102 17.95 18.68 -12.26
C ARG A 102 17.44 18.00 -13.52
N LYS A 103 16.45 17.10 -13.39
CA LYS A 103 15.78 16.45 -14.53
C LYS A 103 15.24 17.47 -15.51
N LYS A 104 14.50 18.48 -15.03
CA LYS A 104 13.88 19.53 -15.89
C LYS A 104 14.94 20.32 -16.67
N LYS A 105 16.06 20.67 -16.03
CA LYS A 105 17.16 21.38 -16.69
C LYS A 105 17.82 20.55 -17.81
N ARG A 106 17.83 19.23 -17.70
CA ARG A 106 18.44 18.30 -18.65
C ARG A 106 17.42 17.70 -19.63
N GLN A 107 16.13 18.00 -19.46
CA GLN A 107 15.05 17.35 -20.22
C GLN A 107 15.24 17.45 -21.73
N ALA A 108 15.61 18.65 -22.23
CA ALA A 108 15.85 18.86 -23.65
C ALA A 108 16.97 17.97 -24.22
N LEU A 109 18.01 17.69 -23.44
CA LEU A 109 19.10 16.78 -23.84
C LEU A 109 18.65 15.31 -23.80
N TYR A 110 17.82 14.94 -22.81
CA TYR A 110 17.27 13.58 -22.71
C TYR A 110 16.28 13.29 -23.84
N ASP A 111 15.53 14.30 -24.28
CA ASP A 111 14.58 14.20 -25.40
C ASP A 111 15.36 14.11 -26.74
N ALA A 112 16.39 14.93 -26.90
CA ALA A 112 17.28 14.85 -28.06
C ALA A 112 17.99 13.49 -28.18
N LEU A 113 18.43 12.92 -27.05
CA LEU A 113 19.02 11.57 -27.04
C LEU A 113 18.01 10.52 -27.50
N ALA A 114 16.77 10.59 -27.02
CA ALA A 114 15.70 9.70 -27.44
C ALA A 114 15.33 9.86 -28.91
N ASP A 115 15.30 11.11 -29.41
CA ASP A 115 15.04 11.41 -30.84
C ASP A 115 16.15 10.84 -31.73
N VAL A 116 17.42 10.95 -31.35
CA VAL A 116 18.55 10.34 -32.10
C VAL A 116 18.41 8.82 -32.19
N GLU A 117 18.06 8.16 -31.09
CA GLU A 117 17.84 6.71 -31.07
C GLU A 117 16.63 6.29 -31.91
N ALA A 118 15.49 7.00 -31.76
CA ALA A 118 14.25 6.68 -32.43
C ALA A 118 14.29 6.98 -33.94
N LEU A 119 14.99 8.04 -34.35
CA LEU A 119 15.05 8.51 -35.75
C LEU A 119 16.28 7.99 -36.50
N ALA A 120 17.13 7.19 -35.89
CA ALA A 120 18.27 6.56 -36.56
C ALA A 120 17.88 5.77 -37.84
N PRO A 121 16.75 5.02 -37.88
CA PRO A 121 16.30 4.38 -39.13
C PRO A 121 15.93 5.37 -40.23
N ALA A 122 15.30 6.52 -39.89
CA ALA A 122 14.94 7.54 -40.85
C ALA A 122 16.17 8.18 -41.52
N LYS A 123 17.25 8.40 -40.77
CA LYS A 123 18.55 8.80 -41.29
C LYS A 123 19.04 7.84 -42.38
N VAL A 124 19.04 6.54 -42.12
CA VAL A 124 19.48 5.52 -43.05
C VAL A 124 18.62 5.49 -44.33
N CYS A 125 17.31 5.65 -44.17
CA CYS A 125 16.39 5.72 -45.32
C CYS A 125 16.63 6.95 -46.17
N TYR A 126 16.83 8.12 -45.55
CA TYR A 126 17.13 9.38 -46.24
C TYR A 126 18.46 9.32 -47.01
N GLU A 127 19.52 8.78 -46.39
CA GLU A 127 20.85 8.58 -47.04
C GLU A 127 20.77 7.63 -48.25
N LYS A 128 19.79 6.72 -48.29
CA LYS A 128 19.52 5.83 -49.44
C LYS A 128 18.62 6.48 -50.49
N GLY A 129 18.24 7.75 -50.33
CA GLY A 129 17.44 8.49 -51.29
C GLY A 129 15.95 8.15 -51.28
N LEU A 130 15.41 7.58 -50.20
CA LEU A 130 13.98 7.33 -50.06
C LEU A 130 13.26 8.63 -49.72
N SER A 131 12.26 9.00 -50.55
CA SER A 131 11.44 10.19 -50.34
C SER A 131 10.46 10.01 -49.17
N GLY A 132 10.09 11.14 -48.52
CA GLY A 132 9.12 11.16 -47.43
C GLY A 132 9.72 11.07 -46.02
N MET A 133 11.04 11.15 -45.88
CA MET A 133 11.75 11.12 -44.58
C MET A 133 12.45 12.46 -44.26
N GLU A 134 12.15 13.50 -45.00
CA GLU A 134 12.83 14.81 -44.90
C GLU A 134 12.58 15.45 -43.53
N GLU A 135 11.36 15.36 -42.98
CA GLU A 135 11.00 15.93 -41.68
C GLU A 135 11.67 15.20 -40.55
N GLU A 136 11.62 13.85 -40.55
CA GLU A 136 12.28 13.00 -39.55
C GLU A 136 13.79 13.20 -39.57
N PHE A 137 14.39 13.27 -40.75
CA PHE A 137 15.82 13.54 -40.87
C PHE A 137 16.19 14.95 -40.37
N ALA A 138 15.38 15.95 -40.63
CA ALA A 138 15.59 17.31 -40.11
C ALA A 138 15.54 17.30 -38.56
N ARG A 139 14.59 16.61 -37.95
CA ARG A 139 14.50 16.45 -36.51
C ARG A 139 15.71 15.68 -35.95
N TYR A 140 16.12 14.61 -36.59
CA TYR A 140 17.34 13.89 -36.23
C TYR A 140 18.55 14.79 -36.17
N MET A 141 18.78 15.59 -37.27
CA MET A 141 19.91 16.52 -37.34
C MET A 141 19.83 17.64 -36.30
N GLN A 142 18.63 18.09 -35.96
CA GLN A 142 18.43 19.06 -34.89
C GLN A 142 18.81 18.49 -33.51
N ALA A 143 18.42 17.26 -33.23
CA ALA A 143 18.79 16.54 -32.01
C ALA A 143 20.28 16.34 -31.90
N VAL A 144 20.96 15.89 -32.97
CA VAL A 144 22.42 15.72 -33.05
C VAL A 144 23.13 17.05 -32.77
N ARG A 145 22.73 18.14 -33.42
CA ARG A 145 23.35 19.46 -33.18
C ARG A 145 23.20 19.95 -31.74
N LEU A 146 22.09 19.61 -31.08
CA LEU A 146 21.86 19.98 -29.69
C LEU A 146 22.78 19.17 -28.74
N LEU A 147 22.99 17.89 -28.99
CA LEU A 147 23.92 17.05 -28.26
C LEU A 147 25.37 17.48 -28.47
N GLU A 148 25.78 17.79 -29.71
CA GLU A 148 27.11 18.30 -30.03
C GLU A 148 27.42 19.61 -29.33
N ARG A 149 26.47 20.54 -29.27
CA ARG A 149 26.61 21.82 -28.53
C ARG A 149 26.80 21.61 -27.04
N CYS A 150 26.20 20.54 -26.48
CA CYS A 150 26.35 20.21 -25.08
C CYS A 150 27.78 19.73 -24.74
N GLY A 151 28.48 19.11 -25.69
CA GLY A 151 29.86 18.61 -25.52
C GLY A 151 29.99 17.44 -24.55
N VAL A 152 28.86 16.82 -24.15
CA VAL A 152 28.85 15.65 -23.26
C VAL A 152 28.64 14.39 -24.07
N PRO A 153 29.43 13.33 -23.87
CA PRO A 153 29.24 12.06 -24.56
C PRO A 153 27.83 11.50 -24.33
N SER A 154 27.23 10.93 -25.37
CA SER A 154 25.87 10.35 -25.31
C SER A 154 25.75 9.25 -24.26
N GLU A 155 26.79 8.44 -24.10
CA GLU A 155 26.85 7.38 -23.08
C GLU A 155 26.74 7.95 -21.67
N HIS A 156 27.44 9.04 -21.39
CA HIS A 156 27.38 9.71 -20.08
C HIS A 156 26.01 10.33 -19.82
N LEU A 157 25.36 10.90 -20.82
CA LEU A 157 23.98 11.42 -20.71
C LEU A 157 22.98 10.30 -20.47
N THR A 158 23.17 9.15 -21.12
CA THR A 158 22.32 7.96 -20.91
C THR A 158 22.44 7.44 -19.49
N GLN A 159 23.67 7.35 -18.97
CA GLN A 159 23.94 6.93 -17.60
C GLN A 159 23.32 7.95 -16.61
N GLU A 160 23.56 9.26 -16.78
CA GLU A 160 22.99 10.32 -15.95
C GLU A 160 21.45 10.26 -15.93
N LYS A 161 20.83 10.10 -17.10
CA LYS A 161 19.38 9.91 -17.23
C LYS A 161 18.90 8.73 -16.41
N THR A 162 19.52 7.58 -16.59
CA THR A 162 19.13 6.34 -15.89
C THR A 162 19.28 6.50 -14.38
N GLU A 163 20.37 7.07 -13.91
CA GLU A 163 20.59 7.32 -12.48
C GLU A 163 19.54 8.26 -11.88
N VAL A 164 19.24 9.38 -12.54
CA VAL A 164 18.24 10.35 -12.06
C VAL A 164 16.85 9.70 -12.01
N TYR A 165 16.48 8.91 -13.01
CA TYR A 165 15.18 8.23 -13.01
C TYR A 165 15.10 7.15 -11.92
N ASN A 166 16.16 6.37 -11.72
CA ASN A 166 16.22 5.37 -10.65
C ASN A 166 16.16 6.00 -9.27
N GLN A 167 16.90 7.09 -9.04
CA GLN A 167 16.85 7.84 -7.79
C GLN A 167 15.45 8.42 -7.52
N LEU A 168 14.78 8.98 -8.53
CA LEU A 168 13.42 9.47 -8.40
C LEU A 168 12.41 8.35 -8.12
N ALA A 169 12.57 7.19 -8.74
CA ALA A 169 11.73 6.03 -8.49
C ALA A 169 11.88 5.55 -7.04
N GLU A 170 13.12 5.46 -6.55
CA GLU A 170 13.41 5.06 -5.17
C GLU A 170 12.87 6.07 -4.15
N LEU A 171 13.10 7.38 -4.35
CA LEU A 171 12.52 8.42 -3.50
C LEU A 171 10.99 8.37 -3.47
N ASN A 172 10.36 8.16 -4.61
CA ASN A 172 8.90 8.03 -4.68
C ASN A 172 8.41 6.80 -3.91
N ARG A 173 9.16 5.69 -3.93
CA ARG A 173 8.87 4.48 -3.14
C ARG A 173 8.94 4.78 -1.66
N GLN A 174 10.02 5.43 -1.21
CA GLN A 174 10.23 5.82 0.19
C GLN A 174 9.16 6.80 0.67
N ILE A 175 8.84 7.82 -0.11
CA ILE A 175 7.77 8.79 0.20
C ILE A 175 6.42 8.10 0.37
N ARG A 176 6.10 7.11 -0.48
CA ARG A 176 4.86 6.33 -0.34
C ARG A 176 4.87 5.48 0.93
N ALA A 177 6.02 4.90 1.30
CA ALA A 177 6.15 4.12 2.52
C ALA A 177 5.94 4.99 3.76
N GLU A 178 6.60 6.16 3.84
CA GLU A 178 6.46 7.07 4.98
C GLU A 178 5.03 7.64 5.09
N ARG A 179 4.38 7.96 3.97
CA ARG A 179 2.97 8.36 3.95
C ARG A 179 2.03 7.27 4.47
N LYS A 180 2.29 6.00 4.14
CA LYS A 180 1.51 4.87 4.67
C LYS A 180 1.67 4.74 6.18
N LYS A 181 2.89 4.92 6.72
CA LYS A 181 3.15 4.91 8.16
C LYS A 181 2.35 6.02 8.86
N LEU A 182 2.38 7.26 8.34
CA LEU A 182 1.61 8.37 8.89
C LEU A 182 0.09 8.14 8.82
N ALA A 183 -0.41 7.57 7.73
CA ALA A 183 -1.82 7.22 7.60
C ALA A 183 -2.22 6.21 8.69
N LEU A 184 -1.40 5.17 8.87
CA LEU A 184 -1.64 4.14 9.88
C LEU A 184 -1.60 4.71 11.30
N CYS A 185 -0.69 5.62 11.60
CA CYS A 185 -0.66 6.33 12.89
C CYS A 185 -1.98 7.08 13.16
N ARG A 186 -2.50 7.79 12.17
CA ARG A 186 -3.77 8.52 12.28
C ARG A 186 -4.97 7.58 12.48
N GLU A 187 -4.98 6.45 11.76
CA GLU A 187 -6.00 5.42 11.94
C GLU A 187 -5.97 4.84 13.36
N ILE A 188 -4.78 4.55 13.90
CA ILE A 188 -4.61 4.06 15.26
C ILE A 188 -5.12 5.07 16.28
N GLN A 189 -4.78 6.35 16.14
CA GLN A 189 -5.26 7.41 17.03
C GLN A 189 -6.79 7.56 16.99
N THR A 190 -7.39 7.37 15.82
CA THR A 190 -8.86 7.40 15.69
C THR A 190 -9.48 6.17 16.32
N ALA A 191 -8.92 4.99 16.06
CA ALA A 191 -9.41 3.73 16.60
C ALA A 191 -9.28 3.66 18.13
N SER A 192 -8.17 4.17 18.72
CA SER A 192 -7.98 4.18 20.17
C SER A 192 -9.03 5.03 20.89
N LYS A 193 -9.35 6.22 20.35
CA LYS A 193 -10.42 7.06 20.91
C LYS A 193 -11.79 6.37 20.88
N GLN A 194 -12.09 5.69 19.76
CA GLN A 194 -13.31 4.92 19.64
C GLN A 194 -13.38 3.77 20.65
N MET A 195 -12.29 3.04 20.82
CA MET A 195 -12.18 1.94 21.81
C MET A 195 -12.37 2.45 23.23
N GLU A 196 -11.75 3.57 23.59
CA GLU A 196 -11.90 4.18 24.91
C GLU A 196 -13.36 4.60 25.18
N GLU A 197 -14.03 5.18 24.17
CA GLU A 197 -15.44 5.51 24.27
C GLU A 197 -16.35 4.29 24.44
N ASP A 198 -16.05 3.22 23.69
CA ASP A 198 -16.82 1.98 23.76
C ASP A 198 -16.62 1.26 25.11
N ILE A 199 -15.41 1.24 25.65
CA ILE A 199 -15.10 0.73 26.99
C ILE A 199 -15.89 1.53 28.03
N ARG A 200 -15.85 2.86 27.97
CA ARG A 200 -16.57 3.72 28.91
C ARG A 200 -18.09 3.51 28.86
N LYS A 201 -18.65 3.30 27.66
CA LYS A 201 -20.11 2.99 27.51
C LYS A 201 -20.47 1.63 28.10
N THR A 202 -19.59 0.63 27.95
CA THR A 202 -19.83 -0.70 28.53
C THR A 202 -19.72 -0.68 30.05
N GLU A 203 -18.77 0.06 30.61
CA GLU A 203 -18.60 0.22 32.06
C GLU A 203 -19.79 0.97 32.70
N THR A 204 -20.31 2.02 32.04
CA THR A 204 -21.50 2.73 32.53
C THR A 204 -22.74 1.85 32.51
N ARG A 205 -22.95 1.06 31.45
CA ARG A 205 -24.02 0.08 31.36
C ARG A 205 -23.93 -1.01 32.43
N GLY A 206 -22.72 -1.50 32.69
CA GLY A 206 -22.48 -2.48 33.75
C GLY A 206 -22.91 -1.95 35.12
N LYS A 207 -22.53 -0.72 35.46
CA LYS A 207 -22.92 -0.05 36.72
C LYS A 207 -24.42 0.21 36.85
N GLU A 208 -25.09 0.56 35.75
CA GLU A 208 -26.54 0.75 35.73
C GLU A 208 -27.29 -0.58 36.01
N VAL A 209 -26.81 -1.68 35.42
CA VAL A 209 -27.40 -3.00 35.62
C VAL A 209 -27.21 -3.48 37.09
N GLU A 210 -26.02 -3.31 37.68
CA GLU A 210 -25.76 -3.64 39.08
C GLU A 210 -26.62 -2.77 40.04
N HIS A 211 -26.82 -1.50 39.73
CA HIS A 211 -27.67 -0.60 40.54
C HIS A 211 -29.15 -0.99 40.49
N ASP A 212 -29.63 -1.44 39.31
CA ASP A 212 -31.04 -1.89 39.17
C ASP A 212 -31.28 -3.25 39.83
N GLU A 213 -30.27 -4.17 39.83
CA GLU A 213 -30.35 -5.45 40.57
C GLU A 213 -30.36 -5.21 42.10
N HIS A 214 -29.60 -4.24 42.61
CA HIS A 214 -29.61 -3.85 44.02
C HIS A 214 -30.91 -3.20 44.50
N ARG A 215 -31.62 -2.49 43.58
CA ARG A 215 -32.94 -1.90 43.88
C ARG A 215 -34.08 -2.92 43.89
N ARG A 216 -33.90 -4.09 43.27
CA ARG A 216 -34.92 -5.15 43.20
C ARG A 216 -34.80 -6.19 44.29
N ARG A 217 -33.79 -6.11 45.15
CA ARG A 217 -33.62 -6.90 46.39
C ARG A 217 -34.04 -6.04 47.59
#